data_427df7d75d341e6c0c504b1552b9dbf8
#
_entry.id   427df7d75d341e6c0c504b1552b9dbf8
#
_cell.length_a   1.000
_cell.length_b   1.000
_cell.length_c   1.000
_cell.angle_alpha   90.00
_cell.angle_beta   90.00
_cell.angle_gamma   90.00
#
_symmetry.space_group_name_H-M   'P 1'
#
loop_
_entity.id
_entity.type
_entity.pdbx_description
1 polymer ?
#
loop_
_entity_poly.entity_id
_entity_poly.type
_entity_poly.pdbx_seq_one_letter_code
_entity_poly.pdbx_strand_id
1 'polypeptide(L)'
;MKTVVLLYDTSCIYEIVILNYFLKVTGKEMQFVSLDGKEITTTEGYRILPEDRLGSADPKDVELLVIPGGDIEKIDIPEVWKYLKSVKDLGGRIAAICAGVDVVEHAGLLEGIESTLSGEKDVVTSDRITTSRANGYVDFAIEVAKQLELFEDEADLQETIAFW
;
A
#
# COMPACT_ATOMS: atom_id res chain seq x y z
N MET A 1 -14.38 2.13 -7.98
CA MET A 1 -13.34 2.47 -6.97
C MET A 1 -12.01 1.94 -7.45
N LYS A 2 -10.94 2.60 -7.10
CA LYS A 2 -9.59 2.29 -7.60
C LYS A 2 -8.59 2.04 -6.48
N THR A 3 -7.52 1.32 -6.81
CA THR A 3 -6.32 1.24 -6.01
C THR A 3 -5.35 2.33 -6.46
N VAL A 4 -4.88 3.15 -5.53
CA VAL A 4 -3.82 4.13 -5.75
C VAL A 4 -2.53 3.60 -5.14
N VAL A 5 -1.45 3.56 -5.94
CA VAL A 5 -0.12 3.17 -5.48
C VAL A 5 0.77 4.42 -5.52
N LEU A 6 1.22 4.86 -4.33
CA LEU A 6 2.12 6.01 -4.21
C LEU A 6 3.56 5.56 -4.44
N LEU A 7 4.16 6.07 -5.50
CA LEU A 7 5.56 5.85 -5.85
C LEU A 7 6.37 7.13 -5.63
N TYR A 8 7.62 6.96 -5.26
CA TYR A 8 8.56 8.06 -5.02
C TYR A 8 9.99 7.57 -5.29
N ASP A 9 10.93 8.48 -5.45
CA ASP A 9 12.33 8.10 -5.59
C ASP A 9 12.74 7.21 -4.43
N THR A 10 13.42 6.12 -4.73
CA THR A 10 13.80 5.05 -3.79
C THR A 10 12.69 4.07 -3.38
N SER A 11 11.47 4.15 -3.91
CA SER A 11 10.46 3.12 -3.65
C SER A 11 11.01 1.72 -3.89
N CYS A 12 10.75 0.80 -2.96
CA CYS A 12 11.11 -0.61 -3.08
C CYS A 12 9.99 -1.37 -3.78
N ILE A 13 10.12 -1.59 -5.09
CA ILE A 13 9.08 -2.26 -5.88
C ILE A 13 8.90 -3.73 -5.48
N TYR A 14 9.99 -4.43 -5.11
CA TYR A 14 9.88 -5.83 -4.69
C TYR A 14 8.91 -6.04 -3.52
N GLU A 15 8.74 -5.04 -2.67
CA GLU A 15 7.84 -5.12 -1.51
C GLU A 15 6.36 -5.16 -1.90
N ILE A 16 6.01 -4.66 -3.08
CA ILE A 16 4.62 -4.52 -3.54
C ILE A 16 4.33 -5.27 -4.83
N VAL A 17 5.31 -5.96 -5.42
CA VAL A 17 5.14 -6.56 -6.75
C VAL A 17 4.10 -7.68 -6.77
N ILE A 18 4.05 -8.51 -5.73
CA ILE A 18 3.07 -9.59 -5.61
C ILE A 18 1.67 -9.03 -5.39
N LEU A 19 1.54 -8.03 -4.51
CA LEU A 19 0.26 -7.34 -4.30
C LEU A 19 -0.24 -6.71 -5.60
N ASN A 20 0.61 -5.99 -6.33
CA ASN A 20 0.24 -5.39 -7.60
C ASN A 20 -0.19 -6.44 -8.64
N TYR A 21 0.48 -7.59 -8.64
CA TYR A 21 0.09 -8.72 -9.49
C TYR A 21 -1.32 -9.21 -9.14
N PHE A 22 -1.61 -9.47 -7.86
CA PHE A 22 -2.95 -9.91 -7.43
C PHE A 22 -4.04 -8.91 -7.82
N LEU A 23 -3.81 -7.63 -7.57
CA LEU A 23 -4.76 -6.58 -7.92
C LEU A 23 -5.03 -6.53 -9.43
N LYS A 24 -3.97 -6.64 -10.24
CA LYS A 24 -4.09 -6.58 -11.70
C LYS A 24 -4.83 -7.78 -12.29
N VAL A 25 -4.48 -8.99 -11.87
CA VAL A 25 -5.09 -10.23 -12.43
C VAL A 25 -6.53 -10.42 -11.98
N THR A 26 -6.92 -9.84 -10.85
CA THR A 26 -8.31 -9.86 -10.37
C THR A 26 -9.15 -8.69 -10.89
N GLY A 27 -8.62 -7.91 -11.83
CA GLY A 27 -9.35 -6.86 -12.52
C GLY A 27 -9.55 -5.56 -11.74
N LYS A 28 -8.77 -5.33 -10.67
CA LYS A 28 -8.83 -4.06 -9.95
C LYS A 28 -8.30 -2.93 -10.82
N GLU A 29 -8.99 -1.80 -10.78
CA GLU A 29 -8.51 -0.56 -11.39
C GLU A 29 -7.37 0.00 -10.55
N MET A 30 -6.20 0.17 -11.17
CA MET A 30 -4.99 0.64 -10.49
C MET A 30 -4.52 1.96 -11.09
N GLN A 31 -4.06 2.86 -10.25
CA GLN A 31 -3.44 4.12 -10.63
C GLN A 31 -2.13 4.30 -9.87
N PHE A 32 -1.03 4.38 -10.63
CA PHE A 32 0.29 4.67 -10.06
C PHE A 32 0.53 6.18 -10.08
N VAL A 33 0.83 6.75 -8.92
CA VAL A 33 1.02 8.19 -8.76
C VAL A 33 2.34 8.50 -8.07
N SER A 34 2.91 9.66 -8.36
CA SER A 34 3.95 10.28 -7.54
C SER A 34 3.44 11.61 -6.97
N LEU A 35 4.20 12.29 -6.12
CA LEU A 35 3.77 13.56 -5.53
C LEU A 35 3.38 14.59 -6.59
N ASP A 36 4.20 14.71 -7.62
CA ASP A 36 4.07 15.73 -8.67
C ASP A 36 3.78 15.16 -10.07
N GLY A 37 3.56 13.84 -10.17
CA GLY A 37 3.32 13.16 -11.44
C GLY A 37 4.57 12.96 -12.30
N LYS A 38 5.75 13.31 -11.81
CA LYS A 38 7.00 13.13 -12.54
C LYS A 38 7.58 11.75 -12.37
N GLU A 39 8.48 11.39 -13.30
CA GLU A 39 9.24 10.15 -13.26
C GLU A 39 9.97 9.98 -11.93
N ILE A 40 9.97 8.75 -11.44
CA ILE A 40 10.71 8.33 -10.24
C ILE A 40 11.72 7.24 -10.59
N THR A 41 12.75 7.10 -9.78
CA THR A 41 13.71 6.00 -9.85
C THR A 41 13.60 5.16 -8.58
N THR A 42 13.34 3.86 -8.73
CA THR A 42 13.18 2.95 -7.60
C THR A 42 14.52 2.54 -7.00
N THR A 43 14.49 1.93 -5.80
CA THR A 43 15.70 1.35 -5.19
C THR A 43 16.35 0.30 -6.10
N GLU A 44 15.55 -0.47 -6.84
CA GLU A 44 16.05 -1.47 -7.79
C GLU A 44 16.61 -0.87 -9.09
N GLY A 45 16.50 0.44 -9.27
CA GLY A 45 17.00 1.14 -10.45
C GLY A 45 16.00 1.26 -11.61
N TYR A 46 14.75 0.87 -11.41
CA TYR A 46 13.71 1.08 -12.43
C TYR A 46 13.36 2.57 -12.51
N ARG A 47 13.22 3.05 -13.74
CA ARG A 47 12.66 4.38 -14.01
C ARG A 47 11.20 4.20 -14.37
N ILE A 48 10.31 4.79 -13.59
CA ILE A 48 8.87 4.67 -13.73
C ILE A 48 8.27 6.06 -13.95
N LEU A 49 7.49 6.20 -15.02
CA LEU A 49 6.66 7.37 -15.24
C LEU A 49 5.27 7.10 -14.67
N PRO A 50 4.90 7.74 -13.55
CA PRO A 50 3.56 7.59 -12.99
C PRO A 50 2.48 8.09 -13.95
N GLU A 51 1.27 7.60 -13.78
CA GLU A 51 0.12 8.02 -14.58
C GLU A 51 -0.35 9.43 -14.23
N ASP A 52 -0.18 9.83 -12.96
CA ASP A 52 -0.63 11.12 -12.47
C ASP A 52 0.06 11.49 -11.14
N ARG A 53 -0.35 12.59 -10.56
CA ARG A 53 0.10 13.04 -9.24
C ARG A 53 -0.82 12.57 -8.12
N LEU A 54 -0.28 12.54 -6.89
CA LEU A 54 -1.09 12.31 -5.69
C LEU A 54 -2.23 13.33 -5.61
N GLY A 55 -3.42 12.85 -5.26
CA GLY A 55 -4.63 13.69 -5.19
C GLY A 55 -5.37 13.84 -6.51
N SER A 56 -4.89 13.26 -7.61
CA SER A 56 -5.66 13.19 -8.87
C SER A 56 -6.90 12.31 -8.75
N ALA A 57 -6.83 11.27 -7.90
CA ALA A 57 -8.01 10.49 -7.50
C ALA A 57 -8.70 11.18 -6.31
N ASP A 58 -10.02 11.37 -6.40
CA ASP A 58 -10.81 11.81 -5.25
C ASP A 58 -10.74 10.72 -4.16
N PRO A 59 -10.40 11.05 -2.91
CA PRO A 59 -10.30 10.06 -1.84
C PRO A 59 -11.53 9.18 -1.66
N LYS A 60 -12.74 9.68 -1.99
CA LYS A 60 -13.97 8.88 -1.92
C LYS A 60 -14.03 7.73 -2.93
N ASP A 61 -13.26 7.83 -4.01
CA ASP A 61 -13.20 6.83 -5.07
C ASP A 61 -12.03 5.85 -4.89
N VAL A 62 -11.28 5.96 -3.79
CA VAL A 62 -10.13 5.12 -3.47
C VAL A 62 -10.55 3.97 -2.55
N GLU A 63 -10.48 2.75 -3.06
CA GLU A 63 -10.70 1.52 -2.29
C GLU A 63 -9.48 1.15 -1.45
N LEU A 64 -8.29 1.34 -2.03
CA LEU A 64 -7.01 0.99 -1.42
C LEU A 64 -5.94 2.01 -1.80
N LEU A 65 -5.17 2.46 -0.81
CA LEU A 65 -3.96 3.25 -0.99
C LEU A 65 -2.75 2.43 -0.52
N VAL A 66 -1.80 2.20 -1.43
CA VAL A 66 -0.59 1.39 -1.17
C VAL A 66 0.62 2.30 -1.04
N ILE A 67 1.42 2.10 0.02
CA ILE A 67 2.64 2.85 0.29
C ILE A 67 3.80 1.88 0.50
N PRO A 68 4.71 1.73 -0.48
CA PRO A 68 5.93 0.94 -0.33
C PRO A 68 6.95 1.62 0.59
N GLY A 69 7.94 0.86 1.00
CA GLY A 69 9.13 1.39 1.66
C GLY A 69 10.08 2.10 0.71
N GLY A 70 11.08 2.74 1.29
CA GLY A 70 12.11 3.53 0.63
C GLY A 70 12.61 4.63 1.55
N ASP A 71 13.26 5.65 0.99
CA ASP A 71 13.57 6.88 1.70
C ASP A 71 12.32 7.77 1.70
N ILE A 72 11.64 7.81 2.83
CA ILE A 72 10.34 8.47 2.94
C ILE A 72 10.41 9.99 3.15
N GLU A 73 11.59 10.57 3.27
CA GLU A 73 11.76 12.01 3.59
C GLU A 73 10.87 12.91 2.72
N LYS A 74 10.78 12.63 1.43
CA LYS A 74 9.99 13.45 0.50
C LYS A 74 8.48 13.25 0.58
N ILE A 75 8.02 12.10 1.07
CA ILE A 75 6.58 11.79 1.16
C ILE A 75 6.04 11.88 2.58
N ASP A 76 6.90 11.94 3.58
CA ASP A 76 6.51 12.07 4.98
C ASP A 76 6.18 13.55 5.31
N ILE A 77 5.14 14.06 4.68
CA ILE A 77 4.74 15.47 4.69
C ILE A 77 3.23 15.61 4.91
N PRO A 78 2.78 16.78 5.42
CA PRO A 78 1.37 17.03 5.71
C PRO A 78 0.40 16.79 4.54
N GLU A 79 0.81 17.06 3.31
CA GLU A 79 -0.02 16.80 2.12
C GLU A 79 -0.35 15.32 1.98
N VAL A 80 0.63 14.44 2.15
CA VAL A 80 0.44 12.99 2.10
C VAL A 80 -0.38 12.51 3.29
N TRP A 81 -0.08 12.97 4.49
CA TRP A 81 -0.85 12.62 5.68
C TRP A 81 -2.33 12.99 5.57
N LYS A 82 -2.62 14.16 5.02
CA LYS A 82 -4.00 14.61 4.78
C LYS A 82 -4.72 13.70 3.79
N TYR A 83 -4.05 13.32 2.71
CA TYR A 83 -4.65 12.41 1.71
C TYR A 83 -4.93 11.03 2.31
N LEU A 84 -3.99 10.46 3.07
CA LEU A 84 -4.16 9.21 3.82
C LEU A 84 -5.39 9.25 4.74
N LYS A 85 -5.50 10.30 5.54
CA LYS A 85 -6.64 10.49 6.45
C LYS A 85 -7.95 10.56 5.68
N SER A 86 -7.99 11.33 4.59
CA SER A 86 -9.19 11.47 3.76
C SER A 86 -9.64 10.15 3.17
N VAL A 87 -8.72 9.34 2.65
CA VAL A 87 -9.03 8.00 2.11
C VAL A 87 -9.61 7.12 3.22
N LYS A 88 -9.00 7.08 4.39
CA LYS A 88 -9.48 6.26 5.51
C LYS A 88 -10.84 6.73 6.03
N ASP A 89 -11.01 8.01 6.23
CA ASP A 89 -12.25 8.60 6.77
C ASP A 89 -13.44 8.36 5.83
N LEU A 90 -13.20 8.30 4.53
CA LEU A 90 -14.21 8.01 3.49
C LEU A 90 -14.40 6.52 3.21
N GLY A 91 -13.80 5.65 4.01
CA GLY A 91 -14.05 4.21 3.97
C GLY A 91 -13.01 3.39 3.20
N GLY A 92 -12.00 4.03 2.62
CA GLY A 92 -10.89 3.34 1.95
C GLY A 92 -9.97 2.59 2.92
N ARG A 93 -9.15 1.72 2.37
CA ARG A 93 -8.13 0.94 3.07
C ARG A 93 -6.74 1.51 2.80
N ILE A 94 -5.83 1.29 3.73
CA ILE A 94 -4.41 1.64 3.58
C ILE A 94 -3.60 0.36 3.72
N ALA A 95 -2.65 0.15 2.82
CA ALA A 95 -1.66 -0.91 2.89
C ALA A 95 -0.26 -0.32 2.81
N ALA A 96 0.49 -0.41 3.90
CA ALA A 96 1.83 0.15 4.02
C ALA A 96 2.84 -0.92 4.43
N ILE A 97 4.04 -0.86 3.86
CA ILE A 97 5.10 -1.84 4.11
C ILE A 97 6.43 -1.13 4.36
N CYS A 98 7.25 -1.71 5.23
CA CYS A 98 8.57 -1.21 5.58
C CYS A 98 8.52 0.25 6.07
N ALA A 99 9.34 1.14 5.55
CA ALA A 99 9.32 2.56 5.92
C ALA A 99 8.01 3.29 5.56
N GLY A 100 7.20 2.73 4.65
CA GLY A 100 5.86 3.26 4.36
C GLY A 100 4.93 3.24 5.59
N VAL A 101 5.17 2.34 6.54
CA VAL A 101 4.42 2.27 7.81
C VAL A 101 4.65 3.50 8.67
N ASP A 102 5.88 4.04 8.67
CA ASP A 102 6.21 5.24 9.45
C ASP A 102 5.43 6.47 8.94
N VAL A 103 5.19 6.57 7.64
CA VAL A 103 4.35 7.65 7.08
C VAL A 103 2.92 7.58 7.61
N VAL A 104 2.37 6.37 7.72
CA VAL A 104 1.01 6.14 8.28
C VAL A 104 0.97 6.46 9.78
N GLU A 105 2.04 6.11 10.51
CA GLU A 105 2.19 6.46 11.93
C GLU A 105 2.25 7.99 12.12
N HIS A 106 3.11 8.67 11.35
CA HIS A 106 3.26 10.13 11.44
C HIS A 106 1.98 10.88 11.02
N ALA A 107 1.17 10.26 10.18
CA ALA A 107 -0.17 10.76 9.89
C ALA A 107 -1.15 10.62 11.08
N GLY A 108 -0.76 9.93 12.17
CA GLY A 108 -1.60 9.71 13.33
C GLY A 108 -2.65 8.60 13.15
N LEU A 109 -2.51 7.76 12.13
CA LEU A 109 -3.51 6.73 11.79
C LEU A 109 -3.31 5.40 12.52
N LEU A 110 -2.19 5.21 13.21
CA LEU A 110 -1.89 3.98 13.97
C LEU A 110 -2.15 4.13 15.48
N GLU A 111 -2.58 5.30 15.92
CA GLU A 111 -2.87 5.54 17.34
C GLU A 111 -4.04 4.68 17.80
N GLY A 112 -3.83 3.91 18.87
CA GLY A 112 -4.87 3.09 19.50
C GLY A 112 -5.23 1.81 18.74
N ILE A 113 -4.50 1.45 17.68
CA ILE A 113 -4.69 0.21 16.92
C ILE A 113 -3.41 -0.64 16.89
N GLU A 114 -3.54 -1.94 16.59
CA GLU A 114 -2.38 -2.79 16.37
C GLU A 114 -1.71 -2.48 15.03
N SER A 115 -0.39 -2.56 15.00
CA SER A 115 0.43 -2.45 13.79
C SER A 115 1.72 -3.24 13.95
N THR A 116 2.53 -3.33 12.89
CA THR A 116 3.86 -3.94 12.95
C THR A 116 4.86 -3.15 13.79
N LEU A 117 4.54 -1.90 14.15
CA LEU A 117 5.37 -1.08 15.05
C LEU A 117 5.13 -1.41 16.53
N SER A 118 4.00 -2.02 16.87
CA SER A 118 3.57 -2.28 18.25
C SER A 118 3.74 -3.73 18.70
N GLY A 119 4.35 -4.61 17.90
CA GLY A 119 4.50 -6.02 18.23
C GLY A 119 5.56 -6.74 17.43
N GLU A 120 5.53 -8.07 17.48
CA GLU A 120 6.53 -8.94 16.84
C GLU A 120 6.05 -9.52 15.48
N LYS A 121 4.78 -9.31 15.12
CA LYS A 121 4.22 -9.83 13.87
C LYS A 121 4.78 -9.11 12.66
N ASP A 122 5.02 -9.84 11.60
CA ASP A 122 5.50 -9.30 10.33
C ASP A 122 4.40 -8.65 9.50
N VAL A 123 3.15 -9.02 9.70
CA VAL A 123 1.96 -8.43 9.05
C VAL A 123 0.82 -8.29 10.05
N VAL A 124 0.20 -7.12 10.08
CA VAL A 124 -0.93 -6.81 10.95
C VAL A 124 -1.98 -6.03 10.19
N THR A 125 -3.25 -6.46 10.28
CA THR A 125 -4.40 -5.65 9.83
C THR A 125 -5.24 -5.24 11.02
N SER A 126 -5.47 -3.96 11.16
CA SER A 126 -6.36 -3.37 12.16
C SER A 126 -7.04 -2.13 11.58
N ASP A 127 -8.33 -1.97 11.85
CA ASP A 127 -9.12 -0.80 11.43
C ASP A 127 -8.92 -0.39 9.95
N ARG A 128 -8.95 -1.37 9.03
CA ARG A 128 -8.76 -1.20 7.57
C ARG A 128 -7.36 -0.69 7.17
N ILE A 129 -6.38 -0.82 8.05
CA ILE A 129 -4.98 -0.54 7.77
C ILE A 129 -4.20 -1.85 7.88
N THR A 130 -3.52 -2.25 6.82
CA THR A 130 -2.58 -3.36 6.83
C THR A 130 -1.16 -2.81 6.84
N THR A 131 -0.38 -3.19 7.83
CA THR A 131 1.03 -2.84 7.95
C THR A 131 1.89 -4.08 7.84
N SER A 132 3.08 -3.96 7.27
CA SER A 132 4.02 -5.06 7.11
C SER A 132 5.46 -4.62 7.30
N ARG A 133 6.28 -5.52 7.84
CA ARG A 133 7.75 -5.43 7.74
C ARG A 133 8.17 -5.80 6.32
N ALA A 134 9.35 -5.35 5.89
CA ALA A 134 9.86 -5.61 4.54
C ALA A 134 9.94 -7.10 4.19
N ASN A 135 10.34 -7.94 5.14
CA ASN A 135 10.43 -9.39 4.95
C ASN A 135 9.07 -10.09 4.83
N GLY A 136 7.99 -9.42 5.23
CA GLY A 136 6.61 -9.95 5.15
C GLY A 136 5.90 -9.68 3.82
N TYR A 137 6.59 -9.28 2.76
CA TYR A 137 5.98 -8.81 1.51
C TYR A 137 5.05 -9.81 0.81
N VAL A 138 5.28 -11.12 0.95
CA VAL A 138 4.39 -12.17 0.43
C VAL A 138 3.11 -12.24 1.27
N ASP A 139 3.24 -12.38 2.59
CA ASP A 139 2.10 -12.45 3.51
C ASP A 139 1.30 -11.13 3.48
N PHE A 140 1.98 -9.99 3.31
CA PHE A 140 1.36 -8.69 3.10
C PHE A 140 0.43 -8.69 1.88
N ALA A 141 0.91 -9.20 0.74
CA ALA A 141 0.10 -9.29 -0.48
C ALA A 141 -1.13 -10.19 -0.27
N ILE A 142 -0.95 -11.34 0.37
CA ILE A 142 -2.03 -12.30 0.66
C ILE A 142 -3.04 -11.67 1.63
N GLU A 143 -2.57 -11.02 2.68
CA GLU A 143 -3.44 -10.39 3.68
C GLU A 143 -4.27 -9.25 3.07
N VAL A 144 -3.67 -8.37 2.28
CA VAL A 144 -4.40 -7.30 1.58
C VAL A 144 -5.41 -7.89 0.60
N ALA A 145 -5.04 -8.94 -0.14
CA ALA A 145 -5.96 -9.63 -1.04
C ALA A 145 -7.17 -10.24 -0.30
N LYS A 146 -6.95 -10.82 0.88
CA LYS A 146 -8.03 -11.29 1.75
C LYS A 146 -8.95 -10.14 2.18
N GLN A 147 -8.39 -9.01 2.60
CA GLN A 147 -9.15 -7.84 3.02
C GLN A 147 -10.01 -7.24 1.90
N LEU A 148 -9.60 -7.42 0.65
CA LEU A 148 -10.31 -7.00 -0.55
C LEU A 148 -11.20 -8.09 -1.15
N GLU A 149 -11.25 -9.26 -0.50
CA GLU A 149 -12.06 -10.41 -0.95
C GLU A 149 -11.73 -10.84 -2.41
N LEU A 150 -10.42 -10.90 -2.75
CA LEU A 150 -9.98 -11.21 -4.11
C LEU A 150 -9.96 -12.71 -4.41
N PHE A 151 -9.99 -13.58 -3.41
CA PHE A 151 -9.99 -15.04 -3.60
C PHE A 151 -11.41 -15.54 -3.87
N GLU A 152 -11.55 -16.47 -4.81
CA GLU A 152 -12.87 -17.05 -5.15
C GLU A 152 -13.45 -17.86 -4.01
N ASP A 153 -12.60 -18.65 -3.33
CA ASP A 153 -12.95 -19.46 -2.17
C ASP A 153 -11.72 -19.80 -1.32
N GLU A 154 -11.91 -20.63 -0.29
CA GLU A 154 -10.82 -21.06 0.59
C GLU A 154 -9.77 -21.92 -0.15
N ALA A 155 -10.18 -22.71 -1.14
CA ALA A 155 -9.25 -23.53 -1.93
C ALA A 155 -8.30 -22.62 -2.75
N ASP A 156 -8.81 -21.60 -3.41
CA ASP A 156 -8.03 -20.60 -4.14
C ASP A 156 -7.03 -19.88 -3.21
N LEU A 157 -7.45 -19.48 -2.03
CA LEU A 157 -6.56 -18.92 -1.01
C LEU A 157 -5.44 -19.89 -0.63
N GLN A 158 -5.75 -21.15 -0.35
CA GLN A 158 -4.74 -22.14 0.06
C GLN A 158 -3.77 -22.49 -1.07
N GLU A 159 -4.24 -22.58 -2.30
CA GLU A 159 -3.38 -22.76 -3.48
C GLU A 159 -2.43 -21.57 -3.66
N THR A 160 -2.92 -20.35 -3.47
CA THR A 160 -2.11 -19.13 -3.54
C THR A 160 -1.04 -19.11 -2.45
N ILE A 161 -1.39 -19.45 -1.20
CA ILE A 161 -0.43 -19.54 -0.09
C ILE A 161 0.65 -20.58 -0.37
N ALA A 162 0.28 -21.73 -0.95
CA ALA A 162 1.23 -22.79 -1.28
C ALA A 162 2.15 -22.42 -2.45
N PHE A 163 1.70 -21.58 -3.37
CA PHE A 163 2.47 -21.16 -4.54
C PHE A 163 3.54 -20.11 -4.20
N TRP A 164 3.20 -19.13 -3.39
CA TRP A 164 4.07 -17.98 -3.05
C TRP A 164 4.84 -18.22 -1.75
#